data_5ea4b8f74da90dcbe7244bebd465519d
#
_entry.id   5ea4b8f74da90dcbe7244bebd465519d
#
_cell.length_a   1.000
_cell.length_b   1.000
_cell.length_c   1.000
_cell.angle_alpha   90.00
_cell.angle_beta   90.00
_cell.angle_gamma   90.00
#
_symmetry.space_group_name_H-M   'P 1'
#
loop_
_entity.id
_entity.type
_entity.pdbx_description
1 polymer ?
#
loop_
_entity_poly.entity_id
_entity_poly.type
_entity_poly.pdbx_seq_one_letter_code
_entity_poly.pdbx_strand_id
1 'polypeptide(L)'
;MAKRVAVIGAGASGLTALKCCLDEGLQPTCFERSEDIGGLWRFQECDTDWKASIYKSVTINTSKEMMGYSDFPIPEDYPNYMHNSKVMDYFRMYAEHFDLLRYIRFQTSVLSVRKCSDFSTTGQWDVITETVGKQNSAIFDAILVCTGHHIDPYLPLECFPGVEKFKGKIMHSREYKYPEEFRDKRIVVVGLGNSGVDISLDLSHTTKQVFLSTRTGAWVVNRVSDNGFPLDVVHFTRFKNLLRHIIPLYLMNRWGENKLNARFNHENYGLKPQFRFLSKYPIVGDDLPNAIVSGRVLMKPNVKEFTDTAVIFEDGSREENIDIVLFATGYNFSFPFLEENILKVNNNRVPLYKFVFPPRLEKPTLAIIGLLQPLGAIMPIAELQTRWATRVFKGLLKLPSLDDMMADIAKKIKENEKRYIPSQHITLQVQYIDCVDELACLLGVKPNLLFLFLTDPKLALEVLFGPCTPVQFRLTGPGKWDGARKSILTQRQRILKATKTRALKTCSDNDTCLVSSLCIKIMGLFVLIAAIFAYL
;
A
#
# COMPACT_ATOMS: atom_id res chain seq x y z
N MET A 1 -32.03 17.74 -3.78
CA MET A 1 -30.77 18.17 -4.39
C MET A 1 -29.72 17.06 -4.19
N ALA A 2 -28.79 16.89 -5.12
CA ALA A 2 -27.68 15.95 -4.92
C ALA A 2 -26.76 16.45 -3.81
N LYS A 3 -26.29 15.51 -2.95
CA LYS A 3 -25.39 15.84 -1.83
C LYS A 3 -24.04 16.32 -2.33
N ARG A 4 -23.55 17.41 -1.73
CA ARG A 4 -22.22 17.97 -2.00
C ARG A 4 -21.18 17.25 -1.14
N VAL A 5 -20.11 16.78 -1.77
CA VAL A 5 -19.03 16.04 -1.10
C VAL A 5 -17.71 16.78 -1.29
N ALA A 6 -17.04 17.13 -0.19
CA ALA A 6 -15.66 17.61 -0.27
C ALA A 6 -14.70 16.43 -0.25
N VAL A 7 -13.79 16.38 -1.24
CA VAL A 7 -12.69 15.43 -1.32
C VAL A 7 -11.39 16.18 -1.01
N ILE A 8 -10.62 15.73 -0.03
CA ILE A 8 -9.39 16.41 0.39
C ILE A 8 -8.17 15.62 -0.09
N GLY A 9 -7.50 16.13 -1.13
CA GLY A 9 -6.35 15.54 -1.80
C GLY A 9 -6.69 14.82 -3.11
N ALA A 10 -5.91 15.07 -4.18
CA ALA A 10 -6.06 14.49 -5.52
C ALA A 10 -4.99 13.43 -5.85
N GLY A 11 -4.54 12.68 -4.85
CA GLY A 11 -3.71 11.49 -5.03
C GLY A 11 -4.55 10.28 -5.49
N ALA A 12 -3.95 9.08 -5.43
CA ALA A 12 -4.61 7.82 -5.81
C ALA A 12 -5.99 7.64 -5.17
N SER A 13 -6.12 7.92 -3.86
CA SER A 13 -7.40 7.82 -3.16
C SER A 13 -8.41 8.89 -3.58
N GLY A 14 -7.95 10.12 -3.85
CA GLY A 14 -8.83 11.23 -4.25
C GLY A 14 -9.40 11.07 -5.65
N LEU A 15 -8.61 10.57 -6.59
CA LEU A 15 -9.08 10.30 -7.95
C LEU A 15 -10.23 9.28 -7.97
N THR A 16 -10.05 8.16 -7.25
CA THR A 16 -11.14 7.17 -7.14
C THR A 16 -12.31 7.70 -6.31
N ALA A 17 -12.06 8.59 -5.33
CA ALA A 17 -13.11 9.24 -4.55
C ALA A 17 -14.01 10.12 -5.42
N LEU A 18 -13.42 10.92 -6.31
CA LEU A 18 -14.17 11.72 -7.29
C LEU A 18 -15.05 10.83 -8.17
N LYS A 19 -14.45 9.81 -8.77
CA LYS A 19 -15.15 8.88 -9.66
C LYS A 19 -16.32 8.18 -8.95
N CYS A 20 -16.10 7.65 -7.74
CA CYS A 20 -17.16 6.96 -7.00
C CYS A 20 -18.28 7.91 -6.54
N CYS A 21 -17.99 9.17 -6.24
CA CYS A 21 -19.03 10.17 -6.00
C CYS A 21 -19.91 10.37 -7.24
N LEU A 22 -19.30 10.51 -8.41
CA LEU A 22 -20.02 10.69 -9.67
C LEU A 22 -20.86 9.46 -10.02
N ASP A 23 -20.34 8.25 -9.83
CA ASP A 23 -21.10 7.00 -10.03
C ASP A 23 -22.37 6.92 -9.20
N GLU A 24 -22.33 7.45 -7.97
CA GLU A 24 -23.48 7.46 -7.08
C GLU A 24 -24.35 8.73 -7.23
N GLY A 25 -24.05 9.62 -8.19
CA GLY A 25 -24.81 10.86 -8.45
C GLY A 25 -24.64 11.91 -7.34
N LEU A 26 -23.51 11.88 -6.62
CA LEU A 26 -23.11 12.92 -5.68
C LEU A 26 -22.39 14.05 -6.42
N GLN A 27 -22.28 15.23 -5.79
CA GLN A 27 -21.59 16.39 -6.36
C GLN A 27 -20.24 16.59 -5.65
N PRO A 28 -19.13 16.01 -6.16
CA PRO A 28 -17.83 16.18 -5.55
C PRO A 28 -17.19 17.52 -5.88
N THR A 29 -16.42 18.05 -4.94
CA THR A 29 -15.41 19.08 -5.16
C THR A 29 -14.13 18.60 -4.48
N CYS A 30 -13.05 18.42 -5.24
CA CYS A 30 -11.76 18.05 -4.70
C CYS A 30 -10.89 19.28 -4.48
N PHE A 31 -10.23 19.32 -3.33
CA PHE A 31 -9.25 20.35 -2.97
C PHE A 31 -7.86 19.73 -2.98
N GLU A 32 -7.00 20.18 -3.87
CA GLU A 32 -5.61 19.75 -3.98
C GLU A 32 -4.68 20.95 -3.74
N ARG A 33 -3.82 20.84 -2.75
CA ARG A 33 -2.90 21.93 -2.40
C ARG A 33 -1.78 22.14 -3.40
N SER A 34 -1.44 21.13 -4.20
CA SER A 34 -0.46 21.22 -5.27
C SER A 34 -1.09 21.68 -6.59
N GLU A 35 -0.25 21.86 -7.59
CA GLU A 35 -0.66 22.29 -8.93
C GLU A 35 -1.10 21.15 -9.85
N ASP A 36 -1.00 19.87 -9.38
CA ASP A 36 -1.30 18.71 -10.20
C ASP A 36 -1.78 17.52 -9.36
N ILE A 37 -2.33 16.50 -10.01
CA ILE A 37 -2.76 15.23 -9.41
C ILE A 37 -1.57 14.33 -9.05
N GLY A 38 -1.84 13.20 -8.40
CA GLY A 38 -0.90 12.09 -8.22
C GLY A 38 -0.36 11.92 -6.81
N GLY A 39 -0.43 12.95 -5.96
CA GLY A 39 -0.01 12.88 -4.56
C GLY A 39 1.42 12.35 -4.40
N LEU A 40 1.60 11.25 -3.65
CA LEU A 40 2.91 10.64 -3.40
C LEU A 40 3.65 10.24 -4.68
N TRP A 41 2.94 9.79 -5.72
CA TRP A 41 3.56 9.25 -6.95
C TRP A 41 4.12 10.30 -7.89
N ARG A 42 3.85 11.57 -7.62
CA ARG A 42 4.39 12.67 -8.40
C ARG A 42 5.77 13.04 -7.91
N PHE A 43 6.80 12.63 -8.66
CA PHE A 43 8.18 13.03 -8.39
C PHE A 43 8.37 14.53 -8.56
N GLN A 44 9.08 15.16 -7.63
CA GLN A 44 9.47 16.56 -7.66
C GLN A 44 10.92 16.69 -7.17
N GLU A 45 11.71 17.52 -7.86
CA GLU A 45 13.12 17.72 -7.52
C GLU A 45 13.27 18.57 -6.24
N CYS A 46 12.39 19.56 -6.05
CA CYS A 46 12.43 20.42 -4.88
C CYS A 46 11.51 19.90 -3.78
N ASP A 47 12.05 19.80 -2.57
CA ASP A 47 11.24 19.49 -1.40
C ASP A 47 10.41 20.70 -0.97
N THR A 48 9.15 20.43 -0.70
CA THR A 48 8.27 21.34 0.03
C THR A 48 7.80 20.61 1.29
N ASP A 49 7.95 21.21 2.45
CA ASP A 49 7.73 20.56 3.75
C ASP A 49 6.35 19.92 3.94
N TRP A 50 5.39 20.32 3.16
CA TRP A 50 4.00 19.90 3.25
C TRP A 50 3.58 18.86 2.20
N LYS A 51 4.46 18.43 1.27
CA LYS A 51 4.13 17.41 0.24
C LYS A 51 4.73 16.06 0.57
N ALA A 52 4.01 14.99 0.25
CA ALA A 52 4.58 13.66 0.18
C ALA A 52 5.69 13.63 -0.90
N SER A 53 6.75 12.87 -0.64
CA SER A 53 7.95 12.87 -1.47
C SER A 53 8.42 11.47 -1.79
N ILE A 54 8.86 11.27 -3.03
CA ILE A 54 9.55 10.06 -3.52
C ILE A 54 10.87 10.43 -4.17
N TYR A 55 11.75 9.45 -4.33
CA TYR A 55 13.00 9.58 -5.09
C TYR A 55 12.77 9.17 -6.56
N LYS A 56 13.66 9.62 -7.46
CA LYS A 56 13.53 9.50 -8.91
C LYS A 56 13.42 8.04 -9.38
N SER A 57 14.19 7.14 -8.76
CA SER A 57 14.28 5.72 -9.15
C SER A 57 13.13 4.84 -8.60
N VAL A 58 12.16 5.40 -7.87
CA VAL A 58 11.08 4.62 -7.26
C VAL A 58 10.34 3.77 -8.28
N THR A 59 10.33 2.47 -8.03
CA THR A 59 9.51 1.48 -8.72
C THR A 59 8.50 0.88 -7.73
N ILE A 60 7.25 0.77 -8.15
CA ILE A 60 6.19 0.24 -7.29
C ILE A 60 6.44 -1.23 -6.94
N ASN A 61 6.06 -1.64 -5.72
CA ASN A 61 6.25 -3.01 -5.22
C ASN A 61 5.06 -3.94 -5.48
N THR A 62 4.06 -3.46 -6.21
CA THR A 62 2.86 -4.22 -6.56
C THR A 62 2.73 -4.30 -8.07
N SER A 63 2.36 -5.47 -8.59
CA SER A 63 2.21 -5.64 -10.03
C SER A 63 1.01 -4.88 -10.59
N LYS A 64 1.07 -4.51 -11.88
CA LYS A 64 0.04 -3.71 -12.56
C LYS A 64 -1.36 -4.32 -12.48
N GLU A 65 -1.46 -5.64 -12.58
CA GLU A 65 -2.77 -6.31 -12.54
C GLU A 65 -3.39 -6.30 -11.13
N MET A 66 -2.54 -6.21 -10.09
CA MET A 66 -2.98 -6.18 -8.70
C MET A 66 -3.27 -4.77 -8.19
N MET A 67 -2.68 -3.72 -8.80
CA MET A 67 -2.78 -2.35 -8.27
C MET A 67 -3.78 -1.46 -9.00
N GLY A 68 -4.22 -1.80 -10.22
CA GLY A 68 -5.13 -0.97 -11.01
C GLY A 68 -6.50 -0.77 -10.36
N TYR A 69 -7.24 0.24 -10.79
CA TYR A 69 -8.66 0.40 -10.42
C TYR A 69 -9.50 -0.68 -11.09
N SER A 70 -10.58 -1.06 -10.43
CA SER A 70 -11.32 -2.29 -10.76
C SER A 70 -12.06 -2.27 -12.10
N ASP A 71 -12.36 -1.08 -12.63
CA ASP A 71 -13.04 -0.86 -13.91
C ASP A 71 -12.19 -0.09 -14.95
N PHE A 72 -10.92 0.12 -14.62
CA PHE A 72 -9.95 0.76 -15.52
C PHE A 72 -8.59 0.06 -15.41
N PRO A 73 -8.43 -1.13 -16.02
CA PRO A 73 -7.16 -1.88 -15.98
C PRO A 73 -6.01 -1.08 -16.59
N ILE A 74 -4.82 -1.20 -15.99
CA ILE A 74 -3.59 -0.60 -16.52
C ILE A 74 -3.29 -1.19 -17.91
N PRO A 75 -2.79 -0.42 -18.88
CA PRO A 75 -2.47 -0.90 -20.22
C PRO A 75 -1.61 -2.19 -20.20
N GLU A 76 -1.91 -3.12 -21.10
CA GLU A 76 -1.27 -4.45 -21.09
C GLU A 76 0.21 -4.45 -21.47
N ASP A 77 0.67 -3.42 -22.18
CA ASP A 77 2.05 -3.18 -22.57
C ASP A 77 2.89 -2.50 -21.47
N TYR A 78 2.26 -1.98 -20.40
CA TYR A 78 2.99 -1.39 -19.28
C TYR A 78 3.77 -2.46 -18.50
N PRO A 79 4.95 -2.12 -17.94
CA PRO A 79 5.73 -3.03 -17.11
C PRO A 79 4.91 -3.57 -15.93
N ASN A 80 5.17 -4.82 -15.54
CA ASN A 80 4.48 -5.40 -14.37
C ASN A 80 4.76 -4.61 -13.08
N TYR A 81 5.99 -4.16 -12.88
CA TYR A 81 6.38 -3.24 -11.81
C TYR A 81 6.76 -1.91 -12.43
N MET A 82 5.94 -0.90 -12.22
CA MET A 82 6.04 0.37 -12.91
C MET A 82 6.94 1.35 -12.16
N HIS A 83 7.74 2.08 -12.91
CA HIS A 83 8.38 3.30 -12.44
C HIS A 83 7.32 4.36 -12.10
N ASN A 84 7.63 5.27 -11.17
CA ASN A 84 6.69 6.31 -10.73
C ASN A 84 6.08 7.13 -11.88
N SER A 85 6.84 7.42 -12.94
CA SER A 85 6.34 8.12 -14.13
C SER A 85 5.20 7.37 -14.82
N LYS A 86 5.28 6.03 -14.91
CA LYS A 86 4.22 5.21 -15.50
C LYS A 86 2.98 5.12 -14.61
N VAL A 87 3.16 5.20 -13.30
CA VAL A 87 2.04 5.33 -12.35
C VAL A 87 1.33 6.66 -12.57
N MET A 88 2.09 7.74 -12.78
CA MET A 88 1.53 9.07 -13.10
C MET A 88 0.81 9.08 -14.44
N ASP A 89 1.38 8.46 -15.49
CA ASP A 89 0.70 8.32 -16.79
C ASP A 89 -0.66 7.62 -16.61
N TYR A 90 -0.70 6.54 -15.82
CA TYR A 90 -1.95 5.83 -15.53
C TYR A 90 -2.97 6.71 -14.79
N PHE A 91 -2.56 7.51 -13.83
CA PHE A 91 -3.46 8.44 -13.13
C PHE A 91 -4.01 9.52 -14.05
N ARG A 92 -3.21 10.04 -14.98
CA ARG A 92 -3.68 10.99 -15.99
C ARG A 92 -4.71 10.35 -16.91
N MET A 93 -4.40 9.15 -17.44
CA MET A 93 -5.36 8.39 -18.27
C MET A 93 -6.69 8.13 -17.53
N TYR A 94 -6.63 7.78 -16.24
CA TYR A 94 -7.83 7.58 -15.43
C TYR A 94 -8.61 8.88 -15.23
N ALA A 95 -7.93 9.95 -14.88
CA ALA A 95 -8.56 11.25 -14.64
C ALA A 95 -9.19 11.83 -15.91
N GLU A 96 -8.54 11.67 -17.07
CA GLU A 96 -9.05 12.09 -18.38
C GLU A 96 -10.24 11.24 -18.83
N HIS A 97 -10.12 9.91 -18.71
CA HIS A 97 -11.18 8.97 -19.13
C HIS A 97 -12.52 9.22 -18.42
N PHE A 98 -12.46 9.54 -17.13
CA PHE A 98 -13.64 9.82 -16.32
C PHE A 98 -13.95 11.32 -16.15
N ASP A 99 -13.23 12.19 -16.87
CA ASP A 99 -13.40 13.66 -16.84
C ASP A 99 -13.36 14.22 -15.40
N LEU A 100 -12.37 13.78 -14.60
CA LEU A 100 -12.29 14.11 -13.18
C LEU A 100 -11.65 15.48 -12.92
N LEU A 101 -10.79 15.97 -13.82
CA LEU A 101 -9.98 17.17 -13.60
C LEU A 101 -10.84 18.42 -13.34
N ARG A 102 -11.99 18.54 -13.97
CA ARG A 102 -12.92 19.68 -13.79
C ARG A 102 -13.49 19.79 -12.37
N TYR A 103 -13.42 18.73 -11.56
CA TYR A 103 -13.90 18.72 -10.18
C TYR A 103 -12.80 19.04 -9.18
N ILE A 104 -11.55 19.26 -9.63
CA ILE A 104 -10.40 19.52 -8.78
C ILE A 104 -10.08 21.01 -8.75
N ARG A 105 -9.97 21.55 -7.55
CA ARG A 105 -9.43 22.88 -7.29
C ARG A 105 -7.98 22.73 -6.85
N PHE A 106 -7.09 23.00 -7.79
CA PHE A 106 -5.65 22.98 -7.53
C PHE A 106 -5.21 24.20 -6.72
N GLN A 107 -3.98 24.14 -6.16
CA GLN A 107 -3.38 25.19 -5.34
C GLN A 107 -4.32 25.66 -4.22
N THR A 108 -5.14 24.75 -3.70
CA THR A 108 -6.16 25.04 -2.71
C THR A 108 -5.96 24.14 -1.49
N SER A 109 -5.53 24.75 -0.39
CA SER A 109 -5.34 24.07 0.89
C SER A 109 -6.61 24.09 1.71
N VAL A 110 -6.96 22.96 2.32
CA VAL A 110 -8.01 22.88 3.34
C VAL A 110 -7.39 23.24 4.68
N LEU A 111 -7.84 24.34 5.27
CA LEU A 111 -7.35 24.84 6.56
C LEU A 111 -8.12 24.26 7.73
N SER A 112 -9.44 24.09 7.57
CA SER A 112 -10.30 23.61 8.64
C SER A 112 -11.55 22.92 8.11
N VAL A 113 -11.97 21.87 8.81
CA VAL A 113 -13.24 21.15 8.60
C VAL A 113 -13.94 21.09 9.95
N ARG A 114 -15.08 21.74 10.06
CA ARG A 114 -15.84 21.88 11.29
C ARG A 114 -17.27 21.39 11.12
N LYS A 115 -17.84 20.85 12.18
CA LYS A 115 -19.27 20.55 12.22
C LYS A 115 -20.08 21.85 12.14
N CYS A 116 -21.12 21.91 11.30
CA CYS A 116 -22.09 22.99 11.34
C CYS A 116 -22.85 22.99 12.67
N SER A 117 -23.44 24.12 13.08
CA SER A 117 -24.18 24.24 14.34
C SER A 117 -25.35 23.25 14.46
N ASP A 118 -25.93 22.86 13.33
CA ASP A 118 -27.04 21.90 13.19
C ASP A 118 -26.59 20.48 12.76
N PHE A 119 -25.33 20.18 12.96
CA PHE A 119 -24.71 18.89 12.51
C PHE A 119 -25.48 17.66 13.00
N SER A 120 -25.98 17.66 14.24
CA SER A 120 -26.75 16.55 14.79
C SER A 120 -28.00 16.21 13.95
N THR A 121 -28.54 17.19 13.25
CA THR A 121 -29.71 17.06 12.37
C THR A 121 -29.26 16.82 10.92
N THR A 122 -28.42 17.69 10.38
CA THR A 122 -28.06 17.73 8.96
C THR A 122 -26.87 16.85 8.60
N GLY A 123 -25.90 16.68 9.49
CA GLY A 123 -24.62 16.01 9.23
C GLY A 123 -23.68 16.86 8.37
N GLN A 124 -23.92 18.16 8.24
CA GLN A 124 -23.18 19.07 7.35
C GLN A 124 -21.90 19.61 7.98
N TRP A 125 -20.98 19.98 7.11
CA TRP A 125 -19.63 20.44 7.43
C TRP A 125 -19.36 21.81 6.83
N ASP A 126 -18.77 22.70 7.60
CA ASP A 126 -18.15 23.93 7.12
C ASP A 126 -16.68 23.65 6.79
N VAL A 127 -16.30 23.84 5.52
CA VAL A 127 -14.93 23.61 5.03
C VAL A 127 -14.31 24.95 4.67
N ILE A 128 -13.26 25.32 5.38
CA ILE A 128 -12.48 26.53 5.15
C ILE A 128 -11.27 26.16 4.28
N THR A 129 -11.16 26.81 3.14
CA THR A 129 -10.08 26.59 2.17
C THR A 129 -9.31 27.87 1.91
N GLU A 130 -8.04 27.75 1.52
CA GLU A 130 -7.21 28.86 1.11
C GLU A 130 -6.64 28.63 -0.30
N THR A 131 -6.83 29.61 -1.18
CA THR A 131 -6.29 29.63 -2.54
C THR A 131 -5.56 30.94 -2.75
N VAL A 132 -4.24 30.90 -2.96
CA VAL A 132 -3.40 32.10 -3.18
C VAL A 132 -3.65 33.17 -2.10
N GLY A 133 -3.65 32.76 -0.83
CA GLY A 133 -3.84 33.66 0.33
C GLY A 133 -5.27 34.14 0.56
N LYS A 134 -6.26 33.73 -0.26
CA LYS A 134 -7.68 34.06 -0.08
C LYS A 134 -8.41 32.89 0.56
N GLN A 135 -9.04 33.13 1.71
CA GLN A 135 -9.85 32.15 2.38
C GLN A 135 -11.31 32.16 1.88
N ASN A 136 -11.87 30.98 1.73
CA ASN A 136 -13.27 30.75 1.39
C ASN A 136 -13.84 29.69 2.31
N SER A 137 -15.10 29.87 2.71
CA SER A 137 -15.88 28.86 3.44
C SER A 137 -16.99 28.33 2.56
N ALA A 138 -17.25 27.02 2.65
CA ALA A 138 -18.35 26.38 1.92
C ALA A 138 -18.90 25.18 2.72
N ILE A 139 -20.22 25.00 2.64
CA ILE A 139 -20.91 23.90 3.33
C ILE A 139 -20.96 22.66 2.43
N PHE A 140 -20.63 21.50 3.02
CA PHE A 140 -20.69 20.18 2.37
C PHE A 140 -21.51 19.20 3.20
N ASP A 141 -22.21 18.28 2.53
CA ASP A 141 -23.01 17.23 3.15
C ASP A 141 -22.16 16.04 3.61
N ALA A 142 -20.97 15.88 3.05
CA ALA A 142 -20.02 14.85 3.48
C ALA A 142 -18.57 15.19 3.09
N ILE A 143 -17.62 14.51 3.76
CA ILE A 143 -16.18 14.71 3.61
C ILE A 143 -15.49 13.36 3.32
N LEU A 144 -14.65 13.32 2.29
CA LEU A 144 -13.71 12.23 2.01
C LEU A 144 -12.29 12.73 2.21
N VAL A 145 -11.59 12.24 3.24
CA VAL A 145 -10.21 12.60 3.54
C VAL A 145 -9.28 11.63 2.79
N CYS A 146 -8.57 12.14 1.79
CA CYS A 146 -7.69 11.39 0.88
C CYS A 146 -6.24 11.89 0.91
N THR A 147 -5.78 12.39 2.06
CA THR A 147 -4.50 13.10 2.21
C THR A 147 -3.27 12.21 2.23
N GLY A 148 -3.45 10.88 2.35
CA GLY A 148 -2.34 9.94 2.52
C GLY A 148 -1.73 9.97 3.93
N HIS A 149 -0.67 9.17 4.15
CA HIS A 149 -0.04 9.02 5.47
C HIS A 149 1.50 8.97 5.41
N HIS A 150 2.12 9.44 4.32
CA HIS A 150 3.58 9.54 4.15
C HIS A 150 4.02 11.00 3.96
N ILE A 151 3.61 11.89 4.88
CA ILE A 151 3.87 13.33 4.78
C ILE A 151 4.82 13.79 5.88
N ASP A 152 4.54 13.44 7.14
CA ASP A 152 5.28 13.92 8.31
C ASP A 152 6.46 12.95 8.60
N PRO A 153 7.72 13.31 8.29
CA PRO A 153 8.85 12.42 8.51
C PRO A 153 9.04 12.13 10.00
N TYR A 154 9.28 10.86 10.34
CA TYR A 154 9.62 10.46 11.70
C TYR A 154 11.13 10.41 11.85
N LEU A 155 11.68 11.39 12.55
CA LEU A 155 13.11 11.57 12.77
C LEU A 155 13.43 11.54 14.28
N PRO A 156 13.64 10.35 14.88
CA PRO A 156 13.82 10.18 16.33
C PRO A 156 15.26 10.46 16.77
N LEU A 157 15.77 11.68 16.58
CA LEU A 157 17.16 12.04 16.90
C LEU A 157 17.48 11.88 18.38
N GLU A 158 16.50 12.06 19.25
CA GLU A 158 16.63 11.88 20.70
C GLU A 158 16.99 10.45 21.11
N CYS A 159 16.76 9.47 20.24
CA CYS A 159 17.13 8.07 20.47
C CYS A 159 18.61 7.75 20.16
N PHE A 160 19.36 8.72 19.65
CA PHE A 160 20.72 8.52 19.18
C PHE A 160 21.72 9.45 19.91
N PRO A 161 22.39 8.97 20.99
CA PRO A 161 23.36 9.77 21.73
C PRO A 161 24.45 10.33 20.83
N GLY A 162 24.85 11.58 21.07
CA GLY A 162 25.93 12.26 20.36
C GLY A 162 25.56 12.78 18.97
N VAL A 163 24.31 12.61 18.52
CA VAL A 163 23.86 13.07 17.20
C VAL A 163 24.04 14.59 17.03
N GLU A 164 23.93 15.35 18.11
CA GLU A 164 24.15 16.80 18.16
C GLU A 164 25.62 17.22 17.93
N LYS A 165 26.57 16.30 18.10
CA LYS A 165 28.02 16.54 17.88
C LYS A 165 28.45 16.20 16.46
N PHE A 166 27.62 15.44 15.75
CA PHE A 166 27.95 14.93 14.42
C PHE A 166 28.04 16.09 13.41
N LYS A 167 29.22 16.23 12.76
CA LYS A 167 29.50 17.31 11.82
C LYS A 167 29.07 17.01 10.38
N GLY A 168 28.75 15.76 10.08
CA GLY A 168 28.21 15.39 8.77
C GLY A 168 26.76 15.82 8.58
N LYS A 169 26.23 15.62 7.39
CA LYS A 169 24.83 15.93 7.09
C LYS A 169 23.90 14.85 7.68
N ILE A 170 22.87 15.28 8.38
CA ILE A 170 21.74 14.43 8.80
C ILE A 170 20.56 14.75 7.92
N MET A 171 19.90 13.72 7.40
CA MET A 171 18.73 13.89 6.55
C MET A 171 17.73 12.73 6.72
N HIS A 172 16.46 12.98 6.41
CA HIS A 172 15.45 11.93 6.30
C HIS A 172 15.34 11.42 4.87
N SER A 173 14.93 10.16 4.67
CA SER A 173 14.71 9.55 3.35
C SER A 173 13.77 10.33 2.43
N ARG A 174 12.91 11.18 2.99
CA ARG A 174 12.05 12.11 2.26
C ARG A 174 12.85 13.11 1.40
N GLU A 175 14.00 13.56 1.89
CA GLU A 175 14.85 14.54 1.24
C GLU A 175 15.72 13.93 0.13
N TYR A 176 15.83 12.61 0.09
CA TYR A 176 16.58 11.92 -0.95
C TYR A 176 15.83 11.96 -2.29
N LYS A 177 16.52 12.35 -3.36
CA LYS A 177 15.94 12.47 -4.72
C LYS A 177 16.66 11.61 -5.76
N TYR A 178 17.98 11.67 -5.80
CA TYR A 178 18.84 10.96 -6.75
C TYR A 178 20.25 10.80 -6.19
N PRO A 179 21.04 9.80 -6.65
CA PRO A 179 22.33 9.46 -6.05
C PRO A 179 23.50 10.39 -6.41
N GLU A 180 23.38 11.21 -7.46
CA GLU A 180 24.49 11.99 -8.00
C GLU A 180 25.06 13.00 -6.99
N GLU A 181 24.23 13.56 -6.12
CA GLU A 181 24.64 14.50 -5.06
C GLU A 181 25.52 13.86 -3.99
N PHE A 182 25.53 12.54 -3.93
CA PHE A 182 26.19 11.74 -2.90
C PHE A 182 27.50 11.09 -3.40
N ARG A 183 27.99 11.52 -4.58
CA ARG A 183 29.20 10.96 -5.17
C ARG A 183 30.39 10.98 -4.22
N ASP A 184 31.10 9.85 -4.16
CA ASP A 184 32.31 9.64 -3.36
C ASP A 184 32.13 9.81 -1.84
N LYS A 185 30.88 9.86 -1.33
CA LYS A 185 30.56 10.00 0.09
C LYS A 185 30.51 8.65 0.81
N ARG A 186 30.80 8.67 2.11
CA ARG A 186 30.55 7.55 3.03
C ARG A 186 29.23 7.80 3.74
N ILE A 187 28.28 6.91 3.60
CA ILE A 187 26.89 7.13 4.04
C ILE A 187 26.41 6.00 4.94
N VAL A 188 25.82 6.37 6.07
CA VAL A 188 25.06 5.45 6.92
C VAL A 188 23.56 5.64 6.64
N VAL A 189 22.88 4.58 6.23
CA VAL A 189 21.42 4.53 6.10
C VAL A 189 20.85 3.81 7.32
N VAL A 190 20.03 4.50 8.11
CA VAL A 190 19.42 3.97 9.34
C VAL A 190 17.98 3.54 9.04
N GLY A 191 17.74 2.24 9.10
CA GLY A 191 16.41 1.65 8.89
C GLY A 191 16.34 0.71 7.69
N LEU A 192 15.95 -0.53 7.95
CA LEU A 192 15.80 -1.61 6.97
C LEU A 192 14.31 -1.78 6.60
N GLY A 193 13.74 -0.75 5.97
CA GLY A 193 12.46 -0.78 5.27
C GLY A 193 12.65 -0.75 3.75
N ASN A 194 11.56 -0.73 2.97
CA ASN A 194 11.66 -0.66 1.51
C ASN A 194 12.46 0.57 1.05
N SER A 195 12.19 1.76 1.63
CA SER A 195 12.94 2.98 1.29
C SER A 195 14.44 2.87 1.65
N GLY A 196 14.76 2.31 2.83
CA GLY A 196 16.17 2.15 3.24
C GLY A 196 16.93 1.22 2.31
N VAL A 197 16.32 0.13 1.86
CA VAL A 197 16.92 -0.80 0.90
C VAL A 197 17.07 -0.16 -0.47
N ASP A 198 16.01 0.40 -1.02
CA ASP A 198 16.03 1.00 -2.37
C ASP A 198 17.05 2.14 -2.46
N ILE A 199 17.07 3.05 -1.46
CA ILE A 199 18.03 4.16 -1.39
C ILE A 199 19.47 3.63 -1.23
N SER A 200 19.69 2.62 -0.39
CA SER A 200 21.02 2.02 -0.24
C SER A 200 21.53 1.38 -1.52
N LEU A 201 20.65 0.73 -2.29
CA LEU A 201 20.98 0.16 -3.59
C LEU A 201 21.31 1.24 -4.61
N ASP A 202 20.50 2.29 -4.68
CA ASP A 202 20.69 3.42 -5.58
C ASP A 202 22.02 4.14 -5.29
N LEU A 203 22.26 4.49 -4.03
CA LEU A 203 23.51 5.10 -3.56
C LEU A 203 24.74 4.22 -3.81
N SER A 204 24.62 2.88 -3.71
CA SER A 204 25.73 1.94 -3.79
C SER A 204 26.49 1.96 -5.12
N HIS A 205 25.94 2.57 -6.16
CA HIS A 205 26.57 2.71 -7.48
C HIS A 205 27.39 4.01 -7.62
N THR A 206 27.21 4.98 -6.74
CA THR A 206 27.76 6.33 -6.90
C THR A 206 28.65 6.73 -5.73
N THR A 207 28.34 6.24 -4.54
CA THR A 207 29.04 6.59 -3.30
C THR A 207 30.31 5.78 -3.09
N LYS A 208 31.19 6.27 -2.20
CA LYS A 208 32.39 5.54 -1.81
C LYS A 208 32.04 4.27 -1.01
N GLN A 209 31.09 4.36 -0.08
CA GLN A 209 30.59 3.23 0.71
C GLN A 209 29.24 3.52 1.33
N VAL A 210 28.36 2.53 1.30
CA VAL A 210 27.07 2.54 2.00
C VAL A 210 27.10 1.55 3.16
N PHE A 211 26.70 2.00 4.35
CA PHE A 211 26.46 1.20 5.54
C PHE A 211 24.95 1.17 5.81
N LEU A 212 24.35 -0.01 5.76
CA LEU A 212 22.90 -0.15 6.02
C LEU A 212 22.69 -0.72 7.42
N SER A 213 22.20 0.13 8.33
CA SER A 213 21.99 -0.20 9.74
C SER A 213 20.58 -0.73 9.98
N THR A 214 20.50 -1.81 10.77
CA THR A 214 19.22 -2.41 11.17
C THR A 214 19.23 -2.85 12.62
N ARG A 215 18.12 -2.60 13.31
CA ARG A 215 17.92 -3.03 14.69
C ARG A 215 17.52 -4.51 14.81
N THR A 216 16.69 -5.02 13.89
CA THR A 216 16.03 -6.33 14.06
C THR A 216 16.20 -7.26 12.86
N GLY A 217 16.92 -6.86 11.82
CA GLY A 217 16.94 -7.58 10.55
C GLY A 217 15.59 -7.54 9.80
N ALA A 218 15.51 -8.22 8.67
CA ALA A 218 14.27 -8.35 7.90
C ALA A 218 14.29 -9.57 6.98
N TRP A 219 13.12 -10.13 6.70
CA TRP A 219 12.94 -11.09 5.62
C TRP A 219 12.88 -10.35 4.28
N VAL A 220 13.70 -10.78 3.33
CA VAL A 220 13.82 -10.17 2.01
C VAL A 220 13.12 -11.04 0.98
N VAL A 221 12.21 -10.44 0.24
CA VAL A 221 11.48 -11.07 -0.88
C VAL A 221 11.82 -10.38 -2.19
N ASN A 222 11.60 -11.09 -3.29
CA ASN A 222 11.77 -10.56 -4.64
C ASN A 222 10.44 -10.19 -5.26
N ARG A 223 10.47 -9.22 -6.17
CA ARG A 223 9.34 -8.93 -7.05
C ARG A 223 9.03 -10.10 -7.97
N VAL A 224 10.04 -10.81 -8.42
CA VAL A 224 9.91 -11.98 -9.33
C VAL A 224 9.84 -13.26 -8.50
N SER A 225 8.75 -14.00 -8.67
CA SER A 225 8.51 -15.31 -8.04
C SER A 225 8.95 -16.45 -8.98
N ASP A 226 8.64 -17.68 -8.56
CA ASP A 226 8.90 -18.88 -9.35
C ASP A 226 8.32 -18.76 -10.78
N ASN A 227 9.01 -19.25 -11.77
CA ASN A 227 8.66 -19.17 -13.19
C ASN A 227 8.57 -17.75 -13.79
N GLY A 228 9.16 -16.75 -13.13
CA GLY A 228 9.24 -15.39 -13.65
C GLY A 228 7.95 -14.56 -13.54
N PHE A 229 6.93 -15.04 -12.83
CA PHE A 229 5.72 -14.26 -12.58
C PHE A 229 5.90 -13.27 -11.41
N PRO A 230 5.16 -12.16 -11.39
CA PRO A 230 5.14 -11.26 -10.24
C PRO A 230 4.76 -11.99 -8.95
N LEU A 231 5.44 -11.63 -7.84
CA LEU A 231 5.26 -12.27 -6.54
C LEU A 231 3.80 -12.23 -6.06
N ASP A 232 3.17 -11.07 -6.16
CA ASP A 232 1.79 -10.85 -5.72
C ASP A 232 0.77 -11.62 -6.57
N VAL A 233 0.99 -11.74 -7.87
CA VAL A 233 0.18 -12.57 -8.77
C VAL A 233 0.19 -14.04 -8.36
N VAL A 234 1.35 -14.54 -7.93
CA VAL A 234 1.51 -15.95 -7.53
C VAL A 234 0.96 -16.19 -6.12
N HIS A 235 1.15 -15.24 -5.20
CA HIS A 235 0.83 -15.46 -3.78
C HIS A 235 -0.53 -14.95 -3.35
N PHE A 236 -1.10 -13.93 -3.98
CA PHE A 236 -2.42 -13.39 -3.61
C PHE A 236 -3.55 -14.01 -4.44
N THR A 237 -3.80 -15.30 -4.22
CA THR A 237 -4.95 -16.02 -4.78
C THR A 237 -5.93 -16.40 -3.67
N ARG A 238 -7.22 -16.52 -3.98
CA ARG A 238 -8.24 -16.93 -3.00
C ARG A 238 -7.98 -18.31 -2.43
N PHE A 239 -7.48 -19.22 -3.26
CA PHE A 239 -7.10 -20.56 -2.83
C PHE A 239 -5.98 -20.54 -1.78
N LYS A 240 -4.90 -19.79 -2.03
CA LYS A 240 -3.81 -19.65 -1.04
C LYS A 240 -4.26 -18.91 0.22
N ASN A 241 -5.18 -17.96 0.08
CA ASN A 241 -5.78 -17.30 1.23
C ASN A 241 -6.60 -18.28 2.08
N LEU A 242 -7.38 -19.17 1.47
CA LEU A 242 -8.09 -20.24 2.16
C LEU A 242 -7.11 -21.16 2.91
N LEU A 243 -6.04 -21.62 2.24
CA LEU A 243 -5.00 -22.44 2.88
C LEU A 243 -4.37 -21.73 4.09
N ARG A 244 -4.15 -20.41 4.00
CA ARG A 244 -3.61 -19.60 5.09
C ARG A 244 -4.51 -19.61 6.35
N HIS A 245 -5.80 -19.77 6.21
CA HIS A 245 -6.73 -19.88 7.35
C HIS A 245 -6.80 -21.28 7.95
N ILE A 246 -6.41 -22.29 7.18
CA ILE A 246 -6.47 -23.70 7.60
C ILE A 246 -5.13 -24.17 8.18
N ILE A 247 -4.02 -23.79 7.53
CA ILE A 247 -2.68 -24.25 7.91
C ILE A 247 -2.20 -23.49 9.15
N PRO A 248 -1.72 -24.18 10.19
CA PRO A 248 -1.15 -23.53 11.37
C PRO A 248 -0.03 -22.55 11.05
N LEU A 249 -0.06 -21.38 11.69
CA LEU A 249 0.86 -20.27 11.43
C LEU A 249 2.33 -20.66 11.55
N TYR A 250 2.68 -21.57 12.48
CA TYR A 250 4.07 -22.01 12.67
C TYR A 250 4.61 -22.80 11.47
N LEU A 251 3.76 -23.61 10.80
CA LEU A 251 4.14 -24.35 9.59
C LEU A 251 4.32 -23.40 8.41
N MET A 252 3.45 -22.41 8.28
CA MET A 252 3.56 -21.40 7.24
C MET A 252 4.82 -20.56 7.40
N ASN A 253 5.14 -20.16 8.62
CA ASN A 253 6.39 -19.46 8.92
C ASN A 253 7.60 -20.32 8.53
N ARG A 254 7.66 -21.57 9.00
CA ARG A 254 8.77 -22.48 8.69
C ARG A 254 8.94 -22.70 7.19
N TRP A 255 7.84 -22.90 6.48
CA TRP A 255 7.88 -23.06 5.03
C TRP A 255 8.39 -21.80 4.32
N GLY A 256 7.88 -20.61 4.69
CA GLY A 256 8.30 -19.35 4.11
C GLY A 256 9.77 -19.04 4.39
N GLU A 257 10.22 -19.19 5.63
CA GLU A 257 11.59 -19.00 6.06
C GLU A 257 12.56 -19.93 5.30
N ASN A 258 12.21 -21.22 5.18
CA ASN A 258 13.00 -22.18 4.41
C ASN A 258 13.08 -21.82 2.92
N LYS A 259 11.95 -21.40 2.32
CA LYS A 259 11.92 -20.98 0.92
C LYS A 259 12.79 -19.75 0.67
N LEU A 260 12.76 -18.76 1.55
CA LEU A 260 13.58 -17.55 1.43
C LEU A 260 15.06 -17.86 1.64
N ASN A 261 15.39 -18.68 2.64
CA ASN A 261 16.77 -19.08 2.93
C ASN A 261 17.35 -20.04 1.87
N ALA A 262 16.54 -20.74 1.07
CA ALA A 262 17.02 -21.52 -0.06
C ALA A 262 17.59 -20.64 -1.18
N ARG A 263 17.15 -19.39 -1.31
CA ARG A 263 17.70 -18.43 -2.25
C ARG A 263 19.06 -17.89 -1.77
N PHE A 264 19.10 -17.39 -0.55
CA PHE A 264 20.30 -17.00 0.20
C PHE A 264 20.01 -17.07 1.70
N ASN A 265 21.00 -17.48 2.48
CA ASN A 265 20.83 -17.57 3.92
C ASN A 265 20.92 -16.17 4.55
N HIS A 266 19.82 -15.68 5.11
CA HIS A 266 19.74 -14.34 5.73
C HIS A 266 20.76 -14.14 6.86
N GLU A 267 21.16 -15.20 7.57
CA GLU A 267 22.17 -15.13 8.63
C GLU A 267 23.54 -14.77 8.08
N ASN A 268 23.95 -15.42 6.97
CA ASN A 268 25.24 -15.15 6.32
C ASN A 268 25.36 -13.74 5.75
N TYR A 269 24.23 -13.05 5.56
CA TYR A 269 24.16 -11.70 5.01
C TYR A 269 23.89 -10.62 6.08
N GLY A 270 23.90 -10.99 7.38
CA GLY A 270 23.58 -10.04 8.46
C GLY A 270 22.12 -9.54 8.44
N LEU A 271 21.22 -10.26 7.76
CA LEU A 271 19.81 -9.88 7.57
C LEU A 271 18.85 -10.70 8.43
N LYS A 272 19.31 -11.77 9.12
CA LYS A 272 18.45 -12.69 9.87
C LYS A 272 17.57 -11.93 10.86
N PRO A 273 16.23 -12.00 10.71
CA PRO A 273 15.34 -11.30 11.63
C PRO A 273 15.25 -12.00 12.98
N GLN A 274 14.99 -11.21 14.02
CA GLN A 274 14.66 -11.71 15.37
C GLN A 274 13.17 -12.13 15.49
N PHE A 275 12.44 -12.18 14.38
CA PHE A 275 11.01 -12.49 14.31
C PHE A 275 10.69 -13.45 13.16
N ARG A 276 9.55 -14.12 13.25
CA ARG A 276 9.08 -15.09 12.26
C ARG A 276 8.60 -14.39 10.98
N PHE A 277 8.59 -15.09 9.85
CA PHE A 277 8.30 -14.54 8.52
C PHE A 277 6.98 -13.76 8.44
N LEU A 278 5.90 -14.26 9.02
CA LEU A 278 4.58 -13.63 8.96
C LEU A 278 4.29 -12.65 10.12
N SER A 279 5.27 -12.37 10.99
CA SER A 279 5.12 -11.47 12.13
C SER A 279 5.48 -10.01 11.82
N LYS A 280 6.00 -9.74 10.64
CA LYS A 280 6.25 -8.40 10.07
C LYS A 280 6.22 -8.52 8.55
N TYR A 281 5.86 -7.44 7.87
CA TYR A 281 5.92 -7.45 6.41
C TYR A 281 7.36 -7.59 5.92
N PRO A 282 7.61 -8.51 4.97
CA PRO A 282 8.93 -8.62 4.35
C PRO A 282 9.24 -7.36 3.55
N ILE A 283 10.51 -7.09 3.36
CA ILE A 283 10.98 -6.02 2.47
C ILE A 283 11.20 -6.58 1.06
N VAL A 284 10.94 -5.74 0.07
CA VAL A 284 11.28 -6.05 -1.33
C VAL A 284 12.69 -5.58 -1.58
N GLY A 285 13.57 -6.50 -2.01
CA GLY A 285 14.98 -6.17 -2.21
C GLY A 285 15.65 -7.14 -3.19
N ASP A 286 15.33 -6.98 -4.49
CA ASP A 286 15.81 -7.89 -5.53
C ASP A 286 17.34 -7.99 -5.57
N ASP A 287 18.04 -6.84 -5.53
CA ASP A 287 19.48 -6.72 -5.67
C ASP A 287 20.25 -6.59 -4.35
N LEU A 288 19.56 -6.55 -3.21
CA LEU A 288 20.23 -6.38 -1.93
C LEU A 288 21.28 -7.46 -1.64
N PRO A 289 21.04 -8.78 -1.86
CA PRO A 289 22.08 -9.78 -1.66
C PRO A 289 23.29 -9.57 -2.58
N ASN A 290 23.07 -9.14 -3.82
CA ASN A 290 24.18 -8.86 -4.76
C ASN A 290 25.01 -7.65 -4.31
N ALA A 291 24.39 -6.62 -3.78
CA ALA A 291 25.07 -5.44 -3.25
C ALA A 291 25.90 -5.77 -1.99
N ILE A 292 25.38 -6.66 -1.12
CA ILE A 292 26.09 -7.10 0.08
C ILE A 292 27.30 -7.99 -0.31
N VAL A 293 27.11 -9.01 -1.13
CA VAL A 293 28.18 -9.95 -1.51
C VAL A 293 29.30 -9.29 -2.30
N SER A 294 28.99 -8.21 -3.05
CA SER A 294 30.00 -7.41 -3.76
C SER A 294 30.64 -6.31 -2.92
N GLY A 295 30.27 -6.19 -1.62
CA GLY A 295 30.82 -5.19 -0.71
C GLY A 295 30.33 -3.76 -0.94
N ARG A 296 29.41 -3.53 -1.89
CA ARG A 296 28.85 -2.19 -2.15
C ARG A 296 27.97 -1.68 -1.01
N VAL A 297 27.30 -2.59 -0.30
CA VAL A 297 26.52 -2.32 0.89
C VAL A 297 27.04 -3.19 2.03
N LEU A 298 27.43 -2.57 3.15
CA LEU A 298 27.84 -3.26 4.35
C LEU A 298 26.71 -3.21 5.37
N MET A 299 26.28 -4.37 5.85
CA MET A 299 25.27 -4.46 6.89
C MET A 299 25.88 -4.12 8.25
N LYS A 300 25.15 -3.31 9.02
CA LYS A 300 25.53 -2.92 10.38
C LYS A 300 24.36 -3.16 11.35
N PRO A 301 24.64 -3.47 12.62
CA PRO A 301 23.59 -3.48 13.64
C PRO A 301 23.08 -2.07 13.91
N ASN A 302 22.24 -1.91 14.92
CA ASN A 302 21.71 -0.61 15.29
C ASN A 302 22.84 0.39 15.64
N VAL A 303 22.61 1.66 15.32
CA VAL A 303 23.50 2.75 15.74
C VAL A 303 23.41 2.91 17.25
N LYS A 304 24.54 2.91 17.93
CA LYS A 304 24.67 3.11 19.38
C LYS A 304 24.86 4.58 19.73
N GLU A 305 25.81 5.24 19.06
CA GLU A 305 26.13 6.65 19.31
C GLU A 305 26.85 7.29 18.14
N PHE A 306 26.85 8.60 18.11
CA PHE A 306 27.57 9.43 17.15
C PHE A 306 28.75 10.15 17.81
N THR A 307 29.80 10.38 17.06
CA THR A 307 30.87 11.31 17.38
C THR A 307 30.91 12.44 16.32
N ASP A 308 31.90 13.32 16.38
CA ASP A 308 32.08 14.42 15.41
C ASP A 308 32.07 13.94 13.96
N THR A 309 32.71 12.81 13.67
CA THR A 309 32.89 12.29 12.28
C THR A 309 32.60 10.80 12.13
N ALA A 310 32.33 10.09 13.23
CA ALA A 310 32.14 8.65 13.19
C ALA A 310 30.78 8.21 13.74
N VAL A 311 30.37 7.02 13.30
CA VAL A 311 29.20 6.31 13.82
C VAL A 311 29.68 5.02 14.49
N ILE A 312 29.24 4.79 15.72
CA ILE A 312 29.51 3.60 16.51
C ILE A 312 28.25 2.75 16.57
N PHE A 313 28.41 1.46 16.35
CA PHE A 313 27.29 0.51 16.31
C PHE A 313 27.22 -0.34 17.58
N GLU A 314 26.12 -1.04 17.83
CA GLU A 314 25.88 -1.84 19.03
C GLU A 314 26.90 -3.00 19.22
N ASP A 315 27.49 -3.52 18.14
CA ASP A 315 28.54 -4.53 18.16
C ASP A 315 29.93 -3.98 18.50
N GLY A 316 30.04 -2.68 18.77
CA GLY A 316 31.28 -1.98 19.03
C GLY A 316 32.06 -1.60 17.76
N SER A 317 31.61 -1.99 16.58
CA SER A 317 32.25 -1.53 15.34
C SER A 317 32.08 -0.03 15.16
N ARG A 318 33.12 0.61 14.60
CA ARG A 318 33.17 2.06 14.41
C ARG A 318 33.53 2.38 12.97
N GLU A 319 32.75 3.24 12.32
CA GLU A 319 33.02 3.73 10.97
C GLU A 319 33.35 5.20 11.00
N GLU A 320 34.54 5.51 10.52
CA GLU A 320 35.11 6.85 10.53
C GLU A 320 34.80 7.62 9.26
N ASN A 321 34.90 8.94 9.32
CA ASN A 321 34.72 9.85 8.18
C ASN A 321 33.39 9.62 7.47
N ILE A 322 32.33 9.53 8.26
CA ILE A 322 30.96 9.49 7.71
C ILE A 322 30.55 10.89 7.31
N ASP A 323 30.23 11.05 6.04
CA ASP A 323 29.78 12.33 5.48
C ASP A 323 28.30 12.58 5.75
N ILE A 324 27.48 11.52 5.68
CA ILE A 324 26.01 11.64 5.72
C ILE A 324 25.39 10.49 6.49
N VAL A 325 24.38 10.82 7.30
CA VAL A 325 23.48 9.86 7.93
C VAL A 325 22.07 10.09 7.41
N LEU A 326 21.53 9.09 6.72
CA LEU A 326 20.20 9.12 6.14
C LEU A 326 19.26 8.22 6.96
N PHE A 327 18.24 8.84 7.57
CA PHE A 327 17.22 8.15 8.35
C PHE A 327 16.06 7.70 7.47
N ALA A 328 15.92 6.40 7.26
CA ALA A 328 14.78 5.75 6.60
C ALA A 328 13.81 5.19 7.65
N THR A 329 13.42 6.04 8.59
CA THR A 329 12.69 5.68 9.82
C THR A 329 11.18 5.80 9.70
N GLY A 330 10.67 6.13 8.50
CA GLY A 330 9.24 6.18 8.20
C GLY A 330 8.58 7.51 8.50
N TYR A 331 7.26 7.49 8.64
CA TYR A 331 6.43 8.69 8.72
C TYR A 331 5.39 8.57 9.83
N ASN A 332 5.03 9.71 10.38
CA ASN A 332 3.82 9.88 11.18
C ASN A 332 2.68 10.36 10.26
N PHE A 333 1.46 10.33 10.78
CA PHE A 333 0.32 10.92 10.09
C PHE A 333 -0.53 11.74 11.05
N SER A 334 -1.09 12.81 10.53
CA SER A 334 -1.94 13.75 11.27
C SER A 334 -3.04 14.33 10.36
N PHE A 335 -4.06 14.88 10.96
CA PHE A 335 -5.15 15.57 10.27
C PHE A 335 -5.34 16.96 10.90
N PRO A 336 -4.41 17.89 10.72
CA PRO A 336 -4.41 19.17 11.44
C PRO A 336 -5.60 20.07 11.11
N PHE A 337 -6.29 19.81 10.00
CA PHE A 337 -7.51 20.51 9.59
C PHE A 337 -8.79 19.96 10.24
N LEU A 338 -8.72 18.82 10.95
CA LEU A 338 -9.83 18.25 11.73
C LEU A 338 -9.67 18.60 13.22
N GLU A 339 -10.77 18.90 13.88
CA GLU A 339 -10.80 19.08 15.33
C GLU A 339 -10.52 17.75 16.06
N GLU A 340 -9.77 17.78 17.16
CA GLU A 340 -9.40 16.59 17.94
C GLU A 340 -10.60 15.79 18.47
N ASN A 341 -11.73 16.43 18.68
CA ASN A 341 -12.98 15.80 19.12
C ASN A 341 -13.62 14.95 18.00
N ILE A 342 -13.27 15.18 16.72
CA ILE A 342 -13.74 14.43 15.57
C ILE A 342 -12.87 13.17 15.39
N LEU A 343 -11.55 13.36 15.40
CA LEU A 343 -10.59 12.29 15.16
C LEU A 343 -9.27 12.59 15.90
N LYS A 344 -8.98 11.80 16.93
CA LYS A 344 -7.73 11.91 17.68
C LYS A 344 -6.75 10.85 17.23
N VAL A 345 -5.58 11.28 16.78
CA VAL A 345 -4.44 10.40 16.46
C VAL A 345 -3.50 10.36 17.66
N ASN A 346 -3.28 9.18 18.22
CA ASN A 346 -2.34 8.96 19.31
C ASN A 346 -1.28 7.93 18.90
N ASN A 347 -0.02 8.34 18.82
CA ASN A 347 1.10 7.46 18.46
C ASN A 347 0.81 6.62 17.19
N ASN A 348 0.38 7.27 16.12
CA ASN A 348 -0.05 6.65 14.86
C ASN A 348 -1.19 5.61 15.01
N ARG A 349 -2.00 5.73 16.06
CA ARG A 349 -3.21 4.94 16.26
C ARG A 349 -4.45 5.83 16.14
N VAL A 350 -5.41 5.34 15.39
CA VAL A 350 -6.69 6.01 15.18
C VAL A 350 -7.81 4.97 15.14
N PRO A 351 -8.86 5.11 15.97
CA PRO A 351 -9.97 4.16 15.99
C PRO A 351 -10.93 4.47 14.83
N LEU A 352 -10.80 3.73 13.72
CA LEU A 352 -11.67 3.83 12.56
C LEU A 352 -12.35 2.48 12.28
N TYR A 353 -13.67 2.48 12.15
CA TYR A 353 -14.40 1.30 11.72
C TYR A 353 -14.04 0.97 10.27
N LYS A 354 -13.54 -0.23 10.03
CA LYS A 354 -12.99 -0.71 8.74
C LYS A 354 -11.94 0.24 8.14
N PHE A 355 -11.21 0.97 8.99
CA PHE A 355 -10.22 1.99 8.60
C PHE A 355 -10.83 3.16 7.80
N VAL A 356 -12.13 3.39 7.92
CA VAL A 356 -12.88 4.39 7.15
C VAL A 356 -13.64 5.36 8.04
N PHE A 357 -14.53 4.88 8.88
CA PHE A 357 -15.47 5.74 9.61
C PHE A 357 -15.06 5.95 11.06
N PRO A 358 -15.02 7.23 11.55
CA PRO A 358 -14.97 7.51 12.98
C PRO A 358 -16.23 6.97 13.67
N PRO A 359 -16.12 6.01 14.60
CA PRO A 359 -17.30 5.31 15.14
C PRO A 359 -18.19 6.17 16.03
N ARG A 360 -17.62 7.23 16.64
CA ARG A 360 -18.34 8.13 17.58
C ARG A 360 -18.98 9.33 16.89
N LEU A 361 -18.92 9.42 15.56
CA LEU A 361 -19.53 10.52 14.83
C LEU A 361 -21.04 10.30 14.73
N GLU A 362 -21.82 11.28 15.19
CA GLU A 362 -23.29 11.23 15.24
C GLU A 362 -23.94 10.97 13.87
N LYS A 363 -23.36 11.50 12.82
CA LYS A 363 -23.76 11.30 11.41
C LYS A 363 -22.56 10.76 10.64
N PRO A 364 -22.69 9.65 9.90
CA PRO A 364 -21.57 9.04 9.18
C PRO A 364 -21.27 9.77 7.87
N THR A 365 -20.95 11.05 7.97
CA THR A 365 -20.71 11.95 6.82
C THR A 365 -19.25 12.36 6.67
N LEU A 366 -18.32 11.70 7.40
CA LEU A 366 -16.89 11.82 7.23
C LEU A 366 -16.26 10.44 7.11
N ALA A 367 -15.42 10.25 6.10
CA ALA A 367 -14.68 9.02 5.87
C ALA A 367 -13.21 9.30 5.53
N ILE A 368 -12.31 8.49 6.10
CA ILE A 368 -10.88 8.49 5.80
C ILE A 368 -10.61 7.40 4.77
N ILE A 369 -9.92 7.71 3.68
CA ILE A 369 -9.68 6.78 2.58
C ILE A 369 -8.18 6.51 2.43
N GLY A 370 -7.82 5.21 2.37
CA GLY A 370 -6.45 4.79 2.13
C GLY A 370 -5.52 4.89 3.36
N LEU A 371 -6.05 5.05 4.56
CA LEU A 371 -5.27 5.05 5.80
C LEU A 371 -5.09 3.62 6.32
N LEU A 372 -4.28 2.84 5.62
CA LEU A 372 -3.95 1.47 5.99
C LEU A 372 -2.67 1.00 5.28
N GLN A 373 -2.04 -0.04 5.82
CA GLN A 373 -0.84 -0.65 5.25
C GLN A 373 -1.12 -2.12 4.88
N PRO A 374 -1.53 -2.39 3.64
CA PRO A 374 -1.76 -3.75 3.20
C PRO A 374 -0.45 -4.48 2.87
N LEU A 375 -0.41 -5.78 3.14
CA LEU A 375 0.48 -6.66 2.42
C LEU A 375 -0.12 -6.90 1.03
N GLY A 376 0.19 -6.03 0.07
CA GLY A 376 -0.41 -5.99 -1.28
C GLY A 376 -0.75 -4.57 -1.72
N ALA A 377 -1.69 -4.45 -2.68
CA ALA A 377 -2.05 -3.18 -3.30
C ALA A 377 -2.99 -2.33 -2.44
N ILE A 378 -2.68 -1.04 -2.30
CA ILE A 378 -3.53 -0.09 -1.57
C ILE A 378 -4.66 0.49 -2.42
N MET A 379 -4.43 0.73 -3.73
CA MET A 379 -5.40 1.40 -4.60
C MET A 379 -6.75 0.68 -4.68
N PRO A 380 -6.82 -0.65 -4.86
CA PRO A 380 -8.07 -1.38 -4.86
C PRO A 380 -8.82 -1.32 -3.53
N ILE A 381 -8.09 -1.27 -2.42
CA ILE A 381 -8.72 -1.13 -1.10
C ILE A 381 -9.32 0.26 -0.96
N ALA A 382 -8.57 1.31 -1.32
CA ALA A 382 -9.06 2.69 -1.29
C ALA A 382 -10.30 2.88 -2.19
N GLU A 383 -10.32 2.24 -3.35
CA GLU A 383 -11.49 2.22 -4.23
C GLU A 383 -12.71 1.57 -3.55
N LEU A 384 -12.56 0.38 -2.97
CA LEU A 384 -13.66 -0.30 -2.26
C LEU A 384 -14.12 0.49 -1.03
N GLN A 385 -13.19 1.10 -0.28
CA GLN A 385 -13.53 2.01 0.83
C GLN A 385 -14.39 3.19 0.33
N THR A 386 -13.99 3.77 -0.79
CA THR A 386 -14.72 4.92 -1.35
C THR A 386 -16.09 4.52 -1.89
N ARG A 387 -16.18 3.41 -2.64
CA ARG A 387 -17.46 2.86 -3.12
C ARG A 387 -18.42 2.60 -1.95
N TRP A 388 -17.90 2.11 -0.83
CA TRP A 388 -18.69 1.91 0.38
C TRP A 388 -19.10 3.23 1.04
N ALA A 389 -18.15 4.15 1.25
CA ALA A 389 -18.41 5.44 1.88
C ALA A 389 -19.44 6.28 1.11
N THR A 390 -19.34 6.36 -0.21
CA THR A 390 -20.28 7.12 -1.04
C THR A 390 -21.71 6.57 -0.98
N ARG A 391 -21.87 5.26 -0.86
CA ARG A 391 -23.18 4.63 -0.68
C ARG A 391 -23.76 4.84 0.72
N VAL A 392 -22.90 4.91 1.75
CA VAL A 392 -23.31 5.33 3.11
C VAL A 392 -23.76 6.80 3.09
N PHE A 393 -23.00 7.69 2.46
CA PHE A 393 -23.35 9.10 2.32
C PHE A 393 -24.68 9.30 1.59
N LYS A 394 -24.96 8.48 0.59
CA LYS A 394 -26.23 8.50 -0.15
C LYS A 394 -27.39 7.92 0.66
N GLY A 395 -27.12 7.22 1.76
CA GLY A 395 -28.13 6.55 2.58
C GLY A 395 -28.57 5.18 2.07
N LEU A 396 -27.85 4.62 1.09
CA LEU A 396 -28.11 3.29 0.53
C LEU A 396 -27.59 2.16 1.42
N LEU A 397 -26.61 2.45 2.25
CA LEU A 397 -26.05 1.52 3.24
C LEU A 397 -26.03 2.21 4.61
N LYS A 398 -26.20 1.41 5.66
CA LYS A 398 -26.16 1.86 7.06
C LYS A 398 -24.95 1.28 7.76
N LEU A 399 -24.34 2.05 8.65
CA LEU A 399 -23.32 1.53 9.56
C LEU A 399 -23.99 0.75 10.70
N PRO A 400 -23.27 -0.23 11.30
CA PRO A 400 -23.70 -0.90 12.52
C PRO A 400 -23.81 0.05 13.72
N SER A 401 -24.25 -0.46 14.86
CA SER A 401 -24.28 0.30 16.11
C SER A 401 -22.86 0.73 16.53
N LEU A 402 -22.78 1.75 17.40
CA LEU A 402 -21.48 2.17 17.97
C LEU A 402 -20.77 1.01 18.66
N ASP A 403 -21.51 0.21 19.43
CA ASP A 403 -20.94 -0.92 20.19
C ASP A 403 -20.38 -2.00 19.25
N ASP A 404 -21.09 -2.33 18.17
CA ASP A 404 -20.61 -3.27 17.16
C ASP A 404 -19.36 -2.75 16.43
N MET A 405 -19.33 -1.46 16.07
CA MET A 405 -18.16 -0.84 15.44
C MET A 405 -16.95 -0.85 16.38
N MET A 406 -17.15 -0.53 17.66
CA MET A 406 -16.07 -0.54 18.66
C MET A 406 -15.58 -1.96 18.96
N ALA A 407 -16.46 -2.94 18.98
CA ALA A 407 -16.11 -4.34 19.14
C ALA A 407 -15.27 -4.86 17.97
N ASP A 408 -15.62 -4.51 16.72
CA ASP A 408 -14.84 -4.83 15.53
C ASP A 408 -13.43 -4.20 15.57
N ILE A 409 -13.34 -2.91 15.93
CA ILE A 409 -12.06 -2.21 16.08
C ILE A 409 -11.19 -2.89 17.13
N ALA A 410 -11.74 -3.19 18.31
CA ALA A 410 -11.01 -3.83 19.41
C ALA A 410 -10.52 -5.24 19.00
N LYS A 411 -11.37 -6.01 18.30
CA LYS A 411 -11.01 -7.32 17.76
C LYS A 411 -9.82 -7.23 16.80
N LYS A 412 -9.85 -6.31 15.83
CA LYS A 412 -8.76 -6.12 14.85
C LYS A 412 -7.45 -5.70 15.51
N ILE A 413 -7.51 -4.80 16.49
CA ILE A 413 -6.32 -4.40 17.25
C ILE A 413 -5.72 -5.62 17.95
N LYS A 414 -6.51 -6.39 18.67
CA LYS A 414 -6.06 -7.60 19.37
C LYS A 414 -5.48 -8.67 18.43
N GLU A 415 -6.10 -8.86 17.25
CA GLU A 415 -5.59 -9.78 16.21
C GLU A 415 -4.23 -9.32 15.67
N ASN A 416 -4.06 -8.02 15.42
CA ASN A 416 -2.80 -7.45 14.95
C ASN A 416 -1.71 -7.53 16.03
N GLU A 417 -2.02 -7.20 17.29
CA GLU A 417 -1.07 -7.31 18.41
C GLU A 417 -0.61 -8.76 18.67
N LYS A 418 -1.50 -9.74 18.46
CA LYS A 418 -1.16 -11.17 18.56
C LYS A 418 -0.28 -11.65 17.41
N ARG A 419 -0.46 -11.08 16.21
CA ARG A 419 0.20 -11.56 14.99
C ARG A 419 1.52 -10.86 14.71
N TYR A 420 1.55 -9.55 14.87
CA TYR A 420 2.67 -8.71 14.45
C TYR A 420 3.52 -8.26 15.64
N ILE A 421 4.81 -8.07 15.38
CA ILE A 421 5.68 -7.45 16.39
C ILE A 421 5.30 -5.99 16.62
N PRO A 422 5.50 -5.44 17.83
CA PRO A 422 5.19 -4.05 18.12
C PRO A 422 5.86 -3.08 17.14
N SER A 423 5.07 -2.20 16.54
CA SER A 423 5.55 -1.13 15.68
C SER A 423 4.59 0.06 15.74
N GLN A 424 5.04 1.24 15.30
CA GLN A 424 4.20 2.44 15.29
C GLN A 424 2.96 2.31 14.40
N HIS A 425 3.03 1.46 13.36
CA HIS A 425 1.95 1.26 12.38
C HIS A 425 1.24 -0.10 12.50
N ILE A 426 1.43 -0.81 13.61
CA ILE A 426 0.87 -2.15 13.81
C ILE A 426 -0.66 -2.19 13.61
N THR A 427 -1.35 -1.13 14.02
CA THR A 427 -2.81 -1.04 13.93
C THR A 427 -3.34 -0.82 12.51
N LEU A 428 -2.48 -0.36 11.59
CA LEU A 428 -2.85 -0.12 10.19
C LEU A 428 -2.59 -1.32 9.28
N GLN A 429 -1.94 -2.37 9.78
CA GLN A 429 -1.57 -3.54 8.97
C GLN A 429 -2.79 -4.41 8.66
N VAL A 430 -2.97 -4.74 7.38
CA VAL A 430 -4.05 -5.60 6.90
C VAL A 430 -3.57 -6.62 5.88
N GLN A 431 -4.23 -7.78 5.84
CA GLN A 431 -4.05 -8.74 4.74
C GLN A 431 -4.93 -8.35 3.57
N TYR A 432 -4.34 -8.28 2.37
CA TYR A 432 -5.02 -7.77 1.18
C TYR A 432 -6.36 -8.44 0.90
N ILE A 433 -6.38 -9.77 0.73
CA ILE A 433 -7.59 -10.50 0.32
C ILE A 433 -8.67 -10.41 1.40
N ASP A 434 -8.32 -10.54 2.68
CA ASP A 434 -9.30 -10.45 3.76
C ASP A 434 -9.93 -9.06 3.82
N CYS A 435 -9.12 -8.02 3.64
CA CYS A 435 -9.59 -6.63 3.66
C CYS A 435 -10.52 -6.32 2.47
N VAL A 436 -10.11 -6.68 1.25
CA VAL A 436 -10.95 -6.41 0.06
C VAL A 436 -12.22 -7.25 0.07
N ASP A 437 -12.18 -8.48 0.56
CA ASP A 437 -13.37 -9.35 0.67
C ASP A 437 -14.34 -8.84 1.74
N GLU A 438 -13.84 -8.34 2.85
CA GLU A 438 -14.65 -7.72 3.90
C GLU A 438 -15.42 -6.50 3.36
N LEU A 439 -14.72 -5.57 2.69
CA LEU A 439 -15.34 -4.40 2.07
C LEU A 439 -16.31 -4.80 0.94
N ALA A 440 -15.92 -5.79 0.14
CA ALA A 440 -16.76 -6.30 -0.93
C ALA A 440 -18.05 -6.97 -0.43
N CYS A 441 -18.01 -7.62 0.75
CA CYS A 441 -19.22 -8.14 1.42
C CYS A 441 -20.16 -7.00 1.81
N LEU A 442 -19.63 -5.92 2.40
CA LEU A 442 -20.44 -4.74 2.79
C LEU A 442 -21.11 -4.07 1.58
N LEU A 443 -20.44 -4.12 0.42
CA LEU A 443 -20.95 -3.59 -0.85
C LEU A 443 -21.87 -4.56 -1.62
N GLY A 444 -21.88 -5.85 -1.29
CA GLY A 444 -22.58 -6.87 -2.06
C GLY A 444 -21.91 -7.19 -3.42
N VAL A 445 -20.58 -7.02 -3.52
CA VAL A 445 -19.81 -7.23 -4.76
C VAL A 445 -18.76 -8.34 -4.65
N LYS A 446 -18.70 -9.04 -3.53
CA LYS A 446 -17.82 -10.21 -3.39
C LYS A 446 -18.25 -11.33 -4.35
N PRO A 447 -17.33 -11.90 -5.16
CA PRO A 447 -17.66 -12.99 -6.06
C PRO A 447 -18.24 -14.20 -5.30
N ASN A 448 -19.40 -14.68 -5.73
CA ASN A 448 -19.96 -15.93 -5.24
C ASN A 448 -19.38 -17.09 -6.04
N LEU A 449 -18.37 -17.76 -5.48
CA LEU A 449 -17.68 -18.87 -6.14
C LEU A 449 -18.61 -20.03 -6.47
N LEU A 450 -19.53 -20.39 -5.57
CA LEU A 450 -20.46 -21.49 -5.82
C LEU A 450 -21.35 -21.19 -7.03
N PHE A 451 -21.91 -19.99 -7.10
CA PHE A 451 -22.69 -19.55 -8.24
C PHE A 451 -21.86 -19.52 -9.53
N LEU A 452 -20.61 -19.05 -9.47
CA LEU A 452 -19.71 -19.04 -10.63
C LEU A 452 -19.35 -20.44 -11.09
N PHE A 453 -19.13 -21.40 -10.20
CA PHE A 453 -18.87 -22.81 -10.59
C PHE A 453 -20.05 -23.43 -11.34
N LEU A 454 -21.28 -23.02 -11.02
CA LEU A 454 -22.49 -23.50 -11.70
C LEU A 454 -22.76 -22.82 -13.03
N THR A 455 -22.38 -21.54 -13.18
CA THR A 455 -22.75 -20.72 -14.34
C THR A 455 -21.60 -20.46 -15.32
N ASP A 456 -20.36 -20.35 -14.83
CA ASP A 456 -19.15 -20.09 -15.61
C ASP A 456 -17.92 -20.74 -14.94
N PRO A 457 -17.77 -22.08 -15.06
CA PRO A 457 -16.69 -22.82 -14.38
C PRO A 457 -15.29 -22.32 -14.71
N LYS A 458 -15.06 -21.87 -15.96
CA LYS A 458 -13.76 -21.32 -16.38
C LYS A 458 -13.43 -20.04 -15.61
N LEU A 459 -14.38 -19.15 -15.48
CA LEU A 459 -14.24 -17.92 -14.68
C LEU A 459 -14.06 -18.26 -13.20
N ALA A 460 -14.83 -19.21 -12.67
CA ALA A 460 -14.72 -19.65 -11.27
C ALA A 460 -13.31 -20.14 -10.92
N LEU A 461 -12.69 -20.95 -11.80
CA LEU A 461 -11.32 -21.43 -11.63
C LEU A 461 -10.30 -20.26 -11.64
N GLU A 462 -10.45 -19.30 -12.54
CA GLU A 462 -9.57 -18.13 -12.57
C GLU A 462 -9.76 -17.20 -11.35
N VAL A 463 -10.99 -17.07 -10.84
CA VAL A 463 -11.26 -16.31 -9.62
C VAL A 463 -10.69 -17.01 -8.38
N LEU A 464 -10.72 -18.33 -8.30
CA LEU A 464 -10.23 -19.11 -7.16
C LEU A 464 -8.70 -19.26 -7.17
N PHE A 465 -8.14 -19.71 -8.28
CA PHE A 465 -6.72 -20.09 -8.39
C PHE A 465 -5.84 -18.99 -9.00
N GLY A 466 -6.42 -18.08 -9.78
CA GLY A 466 -5.72 -16.92 -10.33
C GLY A 466 -5.53 -15.82 -9.30
N PRO A 467 -4.80 -14.74 -9.65
CA PRO A 467 -4.58 -13.59 -8.77
C PRO A 467 -5.92 -12.91 -8.41
N CYS A 468 -6.06 -12.52 -7.15
CA CYS A 468 -7.22 -11.78 -6.66
C CYS A 468 -7.15 -10.32 -7.11
N THR A 469 -7.33 -10.10 -8.42
CA THR A 469 -7.29 -8.77 -9.01
C THR A 469 -8.52 -7.93 -8.65
N PRO A 470 -8.42 -6.60 -8.64
CA PRO A 470 -9.53 -5.69 -8.32
C PRO A 470 -10.77 -5.90 -9.18
N VAL A 471 -10.57 -6.31 -10.43
CA VAL A 471 -11.63 -6.55 -11.42
C VAL A 471 -12.64 -7.61 -10.95
N GLN A 472 -12.26 -8.53 -10.05
CA GLN A 472 -13.16 -9.52 -9.48
C GLN A 472 -14.35 -8.89 -8.75
N PHE A 473 -14.20 -7.66 -8.21
CA PHE A 473 -15.24 -6.90 -7.49
C PHE A 473 -16.14 -6.07 -8.42
N ARG A 474 -16.06 -6.33 -9.73
CA ARG A 474 -16.92 -5.76 -10.79
C ARG A 474 -17.72 -6.80 -11.55
N LEU A 475 -17.68 -8.07 -11.12
CA LEU A 475 -18.46 -9.16 -11.76
C LEU A 475 -19.95 -9.03 -11.50
N THR A 476 -20.34 -8.60 -10.31
CA THR A 476 -21.74 -8.53 -9.87
C THR A 476 -21.96 -7.31 -8.97
N GLY A 477 -23.24 -7.02 -8.69
CA GLY A 477 -23.64 -5.98 -7.74
C GLY A 477 -23.50 -4.55 -8.26
N PRO A 478 -23.54 -3.57 -7.35
CA PRO A 478 -23.42 -2.16 -7.70
C PRO A 478 -22.11 -1.85 -8.41
N GLY A 479 -22.16 -1.13 -9.52
CA GLY A 479 -20.98 -0.81 -10.32
C GLY A 479 -20.38 -2.00 -11.07
N LYS A 480 -21.19 -3.03 -11.42
CA LYS A 480 -20.80 -4.10 -12.35
C LYS A 480 -20.19 -3.50 -13.62
N TRP A 481 -19.12 -4.13 -14.11
CA TRP A 481 -18.46 -3.73 -15.35
C TRP A 481 -18.43 -4.89 -16.35
N ASP A 482 -18.90 -4.67 -17.57
CA ASP A 482 -19.04 -5.74 -18.57
C ASP A 482 -17.69 -6.27 -19.06
N GLY A 483 -16.61 -5.47 -18.98
CA GLY A 483 -15.25 -5.89 -19.28
C GLY A 483 -14.62 -6.84 -18.24
N ALA A 484 -15.23 -6.98 -17.05
CA ALA A 484 -14.65 -7.69 -15.92
C ALA A 484 -14.31 -9.16 -16.24
N ARG A 485 -15.24 -9.89 -16.84
CA ARG A 485 -15.04 -11.31 -17.23
C ARG A 485 -13.85 -11.46 -18.17
N LYS A 486 -13.80 -10.65 -19.24
CA LYS A 486 -12.72 -10.70 -20.23
C LYS A 486 -11.36 -10.38 -19.58
N SER A 487 -11.31 -9.35 -18.76
CA SER A 487 -10.08 -8.93 -18.05
C SER A 487 -9.53 -10.04 -17.16
N ILE A 488 -10.37 -10.73 -16.38
CA ILE A 488 -9.96 -11.85 -15.52
C ILE A 488 -9.43 -13.03 -16.36
N LEU A 489 -10.13 -13.40 -17.42
CA LEU A 489 -9.72 -14.55 -18.25
C LEU A 489 -8.44 -14.30 -19.06
N THR A 490 -8.08 -13.05 -19.30
CA THR A 490 -6.86 -12.66 -20.07
C THR A 490 -5.72 -12.16 -19.18
N GLN A 491 -5.89 -12.10 -17.85
CA GLN A 491 -4.91 -11.52 -16.93
C GLN A 491 -3.50 -12.12 -17.06
N ARG A 492 -3.36 -13.43 -17.28
CA ARG A 492 -2.05 -14.08 -17.51
C ARG A 492 -1.40 -13.61 -18.80
N GLN A 493 -2.17 -13.47 -19.87
CA GLN A 493 -1.65 -12.99 -21.16
C GLN A 493 -1.17 -11.55 -21.03
N ARG A 494 -1.92 -10.71 -20.32
CA ARG A 494 -1.58 -9.32 -20.04
C ARG A 494 -0.28 -9.19 -19.23
N ILE A 495 -0.08 -10.04 -18.21
CA ILE A 495 1.16 -10.08 -17.43
C ILE A 495 2.35 -10.44 -18.32
N LEU A 496 2.23 -11.48 -19.16
CA LEU A 496 3.29 -11.95 -20.02
C LEU A 496 3.58 -11.01 -21.19
N LYS A 497 2.60 -10.24 -21.67
CA LYS A 497 2.78 -9.31 -22.79
C LYS A 497 3.87 -8.26 -22.49
N ALA A 498 3.91 -7.77 -21.27
CA ALA A 498 4.90 -6.79 -20.84
C ALA A 498 6.35 -7.32 -20.84
N THR A 499 6.55 -8.64 -20.76
CA THR A 499 7.88 -9.27 -20.73
C THR A 499 8.27 -9.91 -22.07
N LYS A 500 7.29 -10.31 -22.90
CA LYS A 500 7.53 -10.93 -24.20
C LYS A 500 7.72 -9.89 -25.32
N THR A 501 8.73 -9.04 -25.17
CA THR A 501 9.03 -7.97 -26.15
C THR A 501 9.81 -8.47 -27.37
N ARG A 502 10.49 -9.63 -27.25
CA ARG A 502 11.17 -10.30 -28.35
C ARG A 502 10.26 -11.36 -28.98
N ALA A 503 9.95 -11.22 -30.26
CA ALA A 503 9.26 -12.27 -31.03
C ALA A 503 10.20 -13.46 -31.21
N LEU A 504 9.86 -14.60 -30.63
CA LEU A 504 10.51 -15.88 -30.91
C LEU A 504 9.71 -16.57 -32.02
N LYS A 505 10.37 -17.12 -33.03
CA LYS A 505 9.73 -18.09 -33.95
C LYS A 505 9.35 -19.29 -33.07
N THR A 506 8.07 -19.43 -32.75
CA THR A 506 7.58 -20.59 -32.00
C THR A 506 7.70 -21.81 -32.87
N CYS A 507 8.60 -22.76 -32.52
CA CYS A 507 8.34 -24.16 -32.78
C CYS A 507 7.04 -24.47 -32.00
N SER A 508 6.07 -25.07 -32.65
CA SER A 508 4.78 -25.43 -32.11
C SER A 508 4.95 -26.33 -30.88
N ASP A 509 5.03 -25.75 -29.70
CA ASP A 509 4.96 -26.51 -28.45
C ASP A 509 3.49 -26.71 -28.10
N ASN A 510 3.12 -27.98 -28.12
CA ASN A 510 1.81 -28.48 -27.77
C ASN A 510 1.37 -27.95 -26.39
N ASP A 511 0.15 -27.44 -26.33
CA ASP A 511 -0.60 -26.97 -25.15
C ASP A 511 -0.84 -28.05 -24.06
N THR A 512 -0.07 -29.13 -24.02
CA THR A 512 -0.23 -30.26 -23.10
C THR A 512 0.14 -29.96 -21.64
N CYS A 513 0.88 -28.87 -21.39
CA CYS A 513 1.32 -28.54 -20.01
C CYS A 513 0.24 -27.84 -19.15
N LEU A 514 -0.78 -27.23 -19.76
CA LEU A 514 -1.87 -26.54 -19.03
C LEU A 514 -2.88 -27.48 -18.42
N VAL A 515 -3.19 -28.58 -19.12
CA VAL A 515 -4.15 -29.59 -18.65
C VAL A 515 -3.61 -30.37 -17.44
N SER A 516 -2.30 -30.69 -17.44
CA SER A 516 -1.66 -31.40 -16.32
C SER A 516 -1.63 -30.55 -15.03
N SER A 517 -1.34 -29.25 -15.13
CA SER A 517 -1.35 -28.34 -13.98
C SER A 517 -2.75 -28.12 -13.40
N LEU A 518 -3.78 -28.11 -14.24
CA LEU A 518 -5.17 -27.98 -13.81
C LEU A 518 -5.66 -29.26 -13.12
N CYS A 519 -5.35 -30.43 -13.68
CA CYS A 519 -5.68 -31.73 -13.08
C CYS A 519 -5.01 -31.92 -11.70
N ILE A 520 -3.75 -31.52 -11.55
CA ILE A 520 -3.03 -31.59 -10.27
C ILE A 520 -3.69 -30.66 -9.22
N LYS A 521 -4.12 -29.46 -9.63
CA LYS A 521 -4.81 -28.52 -8.73
C LYS A 521 -6.19 -29.03 -8.32
N ILE A 522 -6.93 -29.63 -9.24
CA ILE A 522 -8.24 -30.25 -8.96
C ILE A 522 -8.07 -31.47 -8.06
N MET A 523 -7.10 -32.36 -8.32
CA MET A 523 -6.78 -33.47 -7.42
C MET A 523 -6.36 -33.00 -6.03
N GLY A 524 -5.52 -31.97 -5.93
CA GLY A 524 -5.15 -31.35 -4.66
C GLY A 524 -6.35 -30.81 -3.88
N LEU A 525 -7.34 -30.24 -4.58
CA LEU A 525 -8.59 -29.77 -3.98
C LEU A 525 -9.44 -30.95 -3.46
N PHE A 526 -9.57 -32.03 -4.24
CA PHE A 526 -10.29 -33.22 -3.82
C PHE A 526 -9.64 -33.93 -2.62
N VAL A 527 -8.31 -34.02 -2.59
CA VAL A 527 -7.56 -34.58 -1.44
C VAL A 527 -7.75 -33.69 -0.20
N LEU A 528 -7.75 -32.37 -0.35
CA LEU A 528 -7.99 -31.44 0.75
C LEU A 528 -9.41 -31.56 1.30
N ILE A 529 -10.40 -31.64 0.42
CA ILE A 529 -11.81 -31.85 0.79
C ILE A 529 -11.98 -33.21 1.49
N ALA A 530 -11.39 -34.28 0.97
CA ALA A 530 -11.43 -35.61 1.59
C ALA A 530 -10.73 -35.61 2.96
N ALA A 531 -9.61 -34.93 3.12
CA ALA A 531 -8.92 -34.78 4.39
C ALA A 531 -9.76 -33.99 5.41
N ILE A 532 -10.47 -32.95 5.00
CA ILE A 532 -11.40 -32.20 5.86
C ILE A 532 -12.56 -33.10 6.31
N PHE A 533 -13.15 -33.88 5.40
CA PHE A 533 -14.24 -34.85 5.75
C PHE A 533 -13.76 -36.03 6.58
N ALA A 534 -12.50 -36.41 6.51
CA ALA A 534 -11.93 -37.47 7.34
C ALA A 534 -11.52 -37.01 8.75
N TYR A 535 -11.42 -35.70 8.98
CA TYR A 535 -11.05 -35.07 10.27
C TYR A 535 -12.25 -34.42 11.00
N LEU A 536 -13.41 -34.27 10.33
CA LEU A 536 -14.70 -33.94 10.92
C LEU A 536 -15.47 -35.24 11.33
#